data_7c3e5d64c1b29ebf3f0fa49135895506
#
_entry.id   7c3e5d64c1b29ebf3f0fa49135895506
#
_cell.length_a   1.000
_cell.length_b   1.000
_cell.length_c   1.000
_cell.angle_alpha   90.00
_cell.angle_beta   90.00
_cell.angle_gamma   90.00
#
_symmetry.space_group_name_H-M   'P 1'
#
loop_
_entity.id
_entity.type
_entity.pdbx_description
1 polymer ?
#
loop_
_entity_poly.entity_id
_entity_poly.type
_entity_poly.pdbx_seq_one_letter_code
_entity_poly.pdbx_strand_id
1 'polypeptide(L)'
;MNQAPRTTAAFDELISTLQLIRDGYVLNDERFTDPLDVVEGYRYVGQLLSAASELFFEADPDHPRLASIVSPARKLQGDNPDAIYHYARISGSRAYRIFGRVDTECYTSFTIHGRAPDGALAGPLLGDVNDRQLEVGQDGSYSLTLSATEQAGNWLRLDAEAYCVIVRSYFQLGASAQNDMDVAVRIEIETVEDLGPAPPLRDEVFSERMREGIDFLRHTTLGQSLPNAPSPVPFVSQESNVLPVPFSFRDSGLPVPGAADIFYAMGRWQLDPDEALVMTGILPSCPFANVMLWNRHMQTLEYRSRRSSLNQAQIQLDPDGRYRIVIAHRDPGVPNWLDCEGHHTGTIFWRFLLPETDPTRTECTVLPIGDVTAN
;
A
#
# COMPACT_ATOMS: atom_id res chain seq x y z
N MET A 1 -20.35 -34.83 -26.01
CA MET A 1 -20.76 -33.66 -25.21
C MET A 1 -19.48 -32.84 -25.00
N ASN A 2 -19.42 -31.61 -25.50
CA ASN A 2 -18.29 -30.73 -25.22
C ASN A 2 -18.24 -30.47 -23.69
N GLN A 3 -17.16 -30.81 -23.07
CA GLN A 3 -16.94 -30.49 -21.67
C GLN A 3 -16.96 -28.95 -21.55
N ALA A 4 -17.65 -28.41 -20.52
CA ALA A 4 -17.64 -26.98 -20.26
C ALA A 4 -16.20 -26.46 -20.06
N PRO A 5 -15.86 -25.27 -20.52
CA PRO A 5 -14.54 -24.69 -20.29
C PRO A 5 -14.19 -24.62 -18.82
N ARG A 6 -12.90 -24.79 -18.46
CA ARG A 6 -12.38 -24.65 -17.08
C ARG A 6 -12.67 -23.27 -16.52
N THR A 7 -12.67 -22.25 -17.39
CA THR A 7 -13.04 -20.87 -17.06
C THR A 7 -14.45 -20.77 -16.48
N THR A 8 -15.41 -21.62 -16.97
CA THR A 8 -16.78 -21.65 -16.41
C THR A 8 -16.74 -22.02 -14.92
N ALA A 9 -16.00 -23.08 -14.57
CA ALA A 9 -15.89 -23.50 -13.18
C ALA A 9 -15.18 -22.45 -12.29
N ALA A 10 -14.15 -21.78 -12.82
CA ALA A 10 -13.49 -20.68 -12.12
C ALA A 10 -14.41 -19.46 -11.93
N PHE A 11 -15.28 -19.19 -12.90
CA PHE A 11 -16.27 -18.11 -12.78
C PHE A 11 -17.36 -18.44 -11.74
N ASP A 12 -17.84 -19.69 -11.71
CA ASP A 12 -18.77 -20.15 -10.66
C ASP A 12 -18.13 -20.06 -9.27
N GLU A 13 -16.85 -20.37 -9.18
CA GLU A 13 -16.06 -20.21 -7.94
C GLU A 13 -15.96 -18.75 -7.53
N LEU A 14 -15.74 -17.80 -8.45
CA LEU A 14 -15.75 -16.38 -8.17
C LEU A 14 -17.10 -15.92 -7.60
N ILE A 15 -18.21 -16.31 -8.22
CA ILE A 15 -19.56 -15.99 -7.74
C ILE A 15 -19.77 -16.49 -6.31
N SER A 16 -19.42 -17.75 -6.07
CA SER A 16 -19.54 -18.38 -4.73
C SER A 16 -18.66 -17.69 -3.69
N THR A 17 -17.44 -17.29 -4.09
CA THR A 17 -16.51 -16.57 -3.20
C THR A 17 -17.06 -15.18 -2.84
N LEU A 18 -17.65 -14.46 -3.78
CA LEU A 18 -18.28 -13.16 -3.50
C LEU A 18 -19.46 -13.28 -2.53
N GLN A 19 -20.24 -14.35 -2.61
CA GLN A 19 -21.28 -14.64 -1.63
C GLN A 19 -20.70 -14.90 -0.24
N LEU A 20 -19.63 -15.69 -0.15
CA LEU A 20 -18.93 -15.95 1.13
C LEU A 20 -18.34 -14.65 1.72
N ILE A 21 -17.74 -13.80 0.88
CA ILE A 21 -17.21 -12.49 1.31
C ILE A 21 -18.33 -11.60 1.82
N ARG A 22 -19.46 -11.50 1.12
CA ARG A 22 -20.63 -10.75 1.57
C ARG A 22 -21.07 -11.23 2.95
N ASP A 23 -21.25 -12.53 3.12
CA ASP A 23 -21.85 -13.09 4.33
C ASP A 23 -20.83 -13.14 5.49
N GLY A 24 -19.58 -13.51 5.23
CA GLY A 24 -18.55 -13.66 6.27
C GLY A 24 -17.84 -12.36 6.61
N TYR A 25 -17.38 -11.60 5.60
CA TYR A 25 -16.57 -10.42 5.81
C TYR A 25 -17.39 -9.14 5.96
N VAL A 26 -18.39 -8.91 5.09
CA VAL A 26 -19.11 -7.61 5.10
C VAL A 26 -20.20 -7.57 6.15
N LEU A 27 -21.01 -8.63 6.28
CA LEU A 27 -22.22 -8.61 7.11
C LEU A 27 -22.05 -9.20 8.51
N ASN A 28 -21.15 -10.16 8.70
CA ASN A 28 -21.04 -10.88 9.96
C ASN A 28 -19.65 -10.82 10.61
N ASP A 29 -18.76 -9.98 10.10
CA ASP A 29 -17.47 -9.77 10.73
C ASP A 29 -17.65 -8.80 11.94
N GLU A 30 -17.31 -9.28 13.13
CA GLU A 30 -17.42 -8.52 14.38
C GLU A 30 -16.58 -7.22 14.40
N ARG A 31 -15.68 -7.07 13.44
CA ARG A 31 -14.89 -5.83 13.27
C ARG A 31 -15.73 -4.66 12.78
N PHE A 32 -16.78 -4.91 12.03
CA PHE A 32 -17.57 -3.92 11.32
C PHE A 32 -18.95 -3.78 11.95
N THR A 33 -19.03 -2.97 12.99
CA THR A 33 -20.25 -2.79 13.77
C THR A 33 -21.00 -1.51 13.42
N ASP A 34 -20.32 -0.54 12.79
CA ASP A 34 -20.93 0.70 12.33
C ASP A 34 -21.57 0.47 10.94
N PRO A 35 -22.78 1.03 10.68
CA PRO A 35 -23.36 1.01 9.33
C PRO A 35 -22.44 1.56 8.24
N LEU A 36 -21.58 2.53 8.55
CA LEU A 36 -20.59 3.07 7.62
C LEU A 36 -19.54 2.01 7.23
N ASP A 37 -19.04 1.24 8.19
CA ASP A 37 -18.09 0.15 7.94
C ASP A 37 -18.67 -0.87 6.94
N VAL A 38 -19.94 -1.21 7.07
CA VAL A 38 -20.63 -2.15 6.16
C VAL A 38 -20.71 -1.60 4.74
N VAL A 39 -21.09 -0.34 4.59
CA VAL A 39 -21.16 0.32 3.26
C VAL A 39 -19.78 0.40 2.63
N GLU A 40 -18.78 0.77 3.41
CA GLU A 40 -17.37 0.78 2.97
C GLU A 40 -16.86 -0.62 2.64
N GLY A 41 -17.30 -1.65 3.34
CA GLY A 41 -17.00 -3.04 3.04
C GLY A 41 -17.45 -3.45 1.64
N TYR A 42 -18.66 -3.09 1.23
CA TYR A 42 -19.13 -3.31 -0.15
C TYR A 42 -18.31 -2.54 -1.18
N ARG A 43 -17.99 -1.27 -0.90
CA ARG A 43 -17.10 -0.47 -1.74
C ARG A 43 -15.73 -1.12 -1.89
N TYR A 44 -15.17 -1.61 -0.78
CA TYR A 44 -13.88 -2.29 -0.75
C TYR A 44 -13.89 -3.56 -1.59
N VAL A 45 -14.91 -4.41 -1.48
CA VAL A 45 -15.04 -5.61 -2.33
C VAL A 45 -15.07 -5.25 -3.82
N GLY A 46 -15.76 -4.18 -4.20
CA GLY A 46 -15.74 -3.68 -5.59
C GLY A 46 -14.33 -3.26 -6.04
N GLN A 47 -13.57 -2.62 -5.17
CA GLN A 47 -12.19 -2.20 -5.46
C GLN A 47 -11.23 -3.41 -5.52
N LEU A 48 -11.42 -4.41 -4.67
CA LEU A 48 -10.67 -5.67 -4.72
C LEU A 48 -10.94 -6.45 -6.02
N LEU A 49 -12.18 -6.48 -6.50
CA LEU A 49 -12.52 -7.08 -7.79
C LEU A 49 -11.80 -6.38 -8.95
N SER A 50 -11.75 -5.04 -8.93
CA SER A 50 -10.99 -4.28 -9.92
C SER A 50 -9.50 -4.61 -9.86
N ALA A 51 -8.94 -4.74 -8.66
CA ALA A 51 -7.53 -5.15 -8.46
C ALA A 51 -7.30 -6.58 -8.96
N ALA A 52 -8.16 -7.54 -8.61
CA ALA A 52 -8.04 -8.93 -9.04
C ALA A 52 -8.07 -9.05 -10.57
N SER A 53 -8.95 -8.30 -11.22
CA SER A 53 -9.02 -8.27 -12.69
C SER A 53 -7.71 -7.77 -13.30
N GLU A 54 -7.18 -6.63 -12.85
CA GLU A 54 -6.01 -6.01 -13.46
C GLU A 54 -4.70 -6.70 -13.09
N LEU A 55 -4.54 -7.10 -11.82
CA LEU A 55 -3.26 -7.61 -11.31
C LEU A 55 -3.09 -9.12 -11.46
N PHE A 56 -4.19 -9.87 -11.68
CA PHE A 56 -4.17 -11.33 -11.81
C PHE A 56 -4.77 -11.83 -13.11
N PHE A 57 -6.02 -11.45 -13.48
CA PHE A 57 -6.67 -12.01 -14.66
C PHE A 57 -5.94 -11.60 -15.96
N GLU A 58 -5.48 -10.34 -16.01
CA GLU A 58 -4.71 -9.79 -17.12
C GLU A 58 -3.19 -9.97 -16.98
N ALA A 59 -2.71 -10.65 -15.93
CA ALA A 59 -1.29 -10.84 -15.69
C ALA A 59 -0.66 -11.81 -16.70
N ASP A 60 0.44 -11.40 -17.32
CA ASP A 60 1.21 -12.23 -18.24
C ASP A 60 2.71 -12.01 -18.03
N PRO A 61 3.46 -13.00 -17.52
CA PRO A 61 4.90 -12.85 -17.32
C PRO A 61 5.70 -12.85 -18.65
N ASP A 62 5.13 -13.35 -19.74
CA ASP A 62 5.77 -13.33 -21.06
C ASP A 62 5.54 -11.99 -21.80
N HIS A 63 4.48 -11.26 -21.44
CA HIS A 63 4.16 -9.93 -21.95
C HIS A 63 3.85 -9.01 -20.77
N PRO A 64 4.86 -8.70 -19.92
CA PRO A 64 4.64 -8.00 -18.66
C PRO A 64 4.16 -6.58 -18.89
N ARG A 65 3.31 -6.11 -17.97
CA ARG A 65 2.83 -4.75 -17.92
C ARG A 65 2.84 -4.24 -16.48
N LEU A 66 3.40 -3.06 -16.26
CA LEU A 66 3.30 -2.38 -14.98
C LEU A 66 1.89 -1.82 -14.81
N ALA A 67 1.12 -2.43 -13.93
CA ALA A 67 -0.22 -2.00 -13.57
C ALA A 67 -0.20 -1.24 -12.25
N SER A 68 -0.98 -0.17 -12.12
CA SER A 68 -1.12 0.54 -10.85
C SER A 68 -1.80 -0.35 -9.81
N ILE A 69 -1.23 -0.47 -8.62
CA ILE A 69 -1.84 -1.24 -7.53
C ILE A 69 -3.02 -0.49 -6.94
N VAL A 70 -2.84 0.80 -6.66
CA VAL A 70 -3.82 1.67 -6.00
C VAL A 70 -4.05 2.95 -6.78
N SER A 71 -5.22 3.53 -6.59
CA SER A 71 -5.59 4.84 -7.14
C SER A 71 -6.67 5.46 -6.25
N PRO A 72 -7.06 6.73 -6.44
CA PRO A 72 -8.17 7.33 -5.69
C PRO A 72 -9.50 6.56 -5.79
N ALA A 73 -9.69 5.81 -6.88
CA ALA A 73 -10.89 5.00 -7.13
C ALA A 73 -10.71 3.51 -6.78
N ARG A 74 -9.49 3.08 -6.47
CA ARG A 74 -9.14 1.70 -6.10
C ARG A 74 -8.14 1.71 -4.97
N LYS A 75 -8.63 1.77 -3.74
CA LYS A 75 -7.82 1.73 -2.54
C LYS A 75 -7.69 0.28 -2.05
N LEU A 76 -6.50 -0.12 -1.67
CA LEU A 76 -6.21 -1.41 -1.06
C LEU A 76 -5.67 -1.22 0.35
N GLN A 77 -5.58 -2.30 1.10
CA GLN A 77 -4.99 -2.26 2.45
C GLN A 77 -3.57 -1.70 2.41
N GLY A 78 -3.33 -0.70 3.25
CA GLY A 78 -2.02 -0.08 3.35
C GLY A 78 -1.71 0.94 2.26
N ASP A 79 -2.72 1.41 1.50
CA ASP A 79 -2.54 2.45 0.49
C ASP A 79 -1.96 3.74 1.08
N ASN A 80 -1.39 4.57 0.22
CA ASN A 80 -0.72 5.81 0.59
C ASN A 80 -1.02 6.88 -0.47
N PRO A 81 -1.64 8.01 -0.09
CA PRO A 81 -1.93 9.09 -1.02
C PRO A 81 -0.69 9.76 -1.64
N ASP A 82 0.46 9.63 -0.97
CA ASP A 82 1.72 10.25 -1.39
C ASP A 82 2.68 9.26 -2.09
N ALA A 83 2.16 8.10 -2.53
CA ALA A 83 2.94 7.11 -3.25
C ALA A 83 2.16 6.51 -4.43
N ILE A 84 2.88 6.22 -5.50
CA ILE A 84 2.38 5.48 -6.66
C ILE A 84 3.04 4.12 -6.66
N TYR A 85 2.22 3.08 -6.73
CA TYR A 85 2.66 1.70 -6.70
C TYR A 85 2.33 1.01 -8.01
N HIS A 86 3.32 0.34 -8.60
CA HIS A 86 3.12 -0.50 -9.77
C HIS A 86 3.45 -1.96 -9.44
N TYR A 87 2.74 -2.83 -10.11
CA TYR A 87 2.91 -4.29 -10.06
C TYR A 87 3.07 -4.84 -11.46
N ALA A 88 4.01 -5.74 -11.65
CA ALA A 88 4.04 -6.58 -12.84
C ALA A 88 4.26 -8.03 -12.46
N ARG A 89 3.53 -8.93 -13.12
CA ARG A 89 3.79 -10.35 -13.07
C ARG A 89 5.08 -10.65 -13.82
N ILE A 90 5.97 -11.41 -13.19
CA ILE A 90 7.22 -11.86 -13.78
C ILE A 90 7.42 -13.37 -13.53
N SER A 91 8.43 -13.95 -14.14
CA SER A 91 8.84 -15.35 -13.95
C SER A 91 10.36 -15.43 -13.78
N GLY A 92 10.83 -16.22 -12.82
CA GLY A 92 12.26 -16.48 -12.62
C GLY A 92 12.95 -17.17 -13.80
N SER A 93 12.19 -17.68 -14.78
CA SER A 93 12.70 -18.30 -16.00
C SER A 93 12.96 -17.31 -17.14
N ARG A 94 12.66 -16.02 -16.96
CA ARG A 94 12.82 -14.96 -17.96
C ARG A 94 13.82 -13.92 -17.48
N ALA A 95 14.23 -13.06 -18.40
CA ALA A 95 14.93 -11.82 -18.09
C ALA A 95 14.07 -10.63 -18.52
N TYR A 96 14.10 -9.58 -17.70
CA TYR A 96 13.30 -8.38 -17.94
C TYR A 96 14.18 -7.14 -17.91
N ARG A 97 13.71 -6.09 -18.57
CA ARG A 97 14.24 -4.75 -18.44
C ARG A 97 13.14 -3.82 -17.95
N ILE A 98 13.40 -3.15 -16.84
CA ILE A 98 12.60 -2.02 -16.37
C ILE A 98 13.36 -0.76 -16.73
N PHE A 99 12.70 0.17 -17.39
CA PHE A 99 13.31 1.44 -17.76
C PHE A 99 12.35 2.58 -17.53
N GLY A 100 12.89 3.73 -17.22
CA GLY A 100 12.07 4.87 -16.87
C GLY A 100 12.89 6.12 -16.63
N ARG A 101 12.26 7.07 -15.98
CA ARG A 101 12.87 8.34 -15.62
C ARG A 101 12.41 8.78 -14.24
N VAL A 102 13.36 9.08 -13.36
CA VAL A 102 13.11 9.77 -12.10
C VAL A 102 12.89 11.25 -12.39
N ASP A 103 11.83 11.82 -11.86
CA ASP A 103 11.45 13.22 -12.07
C ASP A 103 11.28 13.96 -10.73
N THR A 104 10.09 13.84 -10.11
CA THR A 104 9.74 14.52 -8.85
C THR A 104 9.66 13.57 -7.66
N GLU A 105 9.90 12.30 -7.87
CA GLU A 105 9.95 11.31 -6.82
C GLU A 105 11.09 11.60 -5.85
N CYS A 106 10.78 11.60 -4.55
CA CYS A 106 11.82 11.69 -3.52
C CYS A 106 12.49 10.34 -3.23
N TYR A 107 11.89 9.24 -3.72
CA TYR A 107 12.41 7.89 -3.59
C TYR A 107 11.67 6.92 -4.51
N THR A 108 12.40 6.01 -5.14
CA THR A 108 11.83 4.89 -5.90
C THR A 108 12.54 3.60 -5.53
N SER A 109 11.77 2.54 -5.29
CA SER A 109 12.29 1.20 -5.00
C SER A 109 11.65 0.12 -5.86
N PHE A 110 12.43 -0.92 -6.13
CA PHE A 110 12.06 -2.11 -6.91
C PHE A 110 12.24 -3.32 -6.01
N THR A 111 11.17 -4.07 -5.78
CA THR A 111 11.22 -5.27 -4.95
C THR A 111 10.71 -6.47 -5.73
N ILE A 112 11.49 -7.56 -5.73
CA ILE A 112 11.10 -8.84 -6.31
C ILE A 112 10.54 -9.72 -5.22
N HIS A 113 9.39 -10.27 -5.47
CA HIS A 113 8.71 -11.17 -4.54
C HIS A 113 8.43 -12.53 -5.16
N GLY A 114 8.50 -13.57 -4.32
CA GLY A 114 7.99 -14.89 -4.62
C GLY A 114 6.46 -14.94 -4.59
N ARG A 115 5.90 -16.09 -4.96
CA ARG A 115 4.46 -16.34 -4.83
C ARG A 115 4.07 -16.44 -3.37
N ALA A 116 2.97 -15.82 -3.01
CA ALA A 116 2.34 -16.00 -1.71
C ALA A 116 1.46 -17.26 -1.71
N PRO A 117 1.71 -18.24 -0.84
CA PRO A 117 0.92 -19.49 -0.82
C PRO A 117 -0.50 -19.28 -0.30
N ASP A 118 -0.75 -18.18 0.42
CA ASP A 118 -2.03 -17.82 1.03
C ASP A 118 -2.87 -16.87 0.17
N GLY A 119 -2.43 -16.57 -1.05
CA GLY A 119 -3.13 -15.67 -1.96
C GLY A 119 -2.85 -14.18 -1.76
N ALA A 120 -1.93 -13.79 -0.89
CA ALA A 120 -1.52 -12.38 -0.78
C ALA A 120 -0.98 -11.85 -2.12
N LEU A 121 -1.02 -10.52 -2.31
CA LEU A 121 -0.55 -9.87 -3.54
C LEU A 121 0.92 -10.19 -3.83
N ALA A 122 1.74 -10.32 -2.79
CA ALA A 122 3.16 -10.62 -2.88
C ALA A 122 3.57 -11.56 -1.74
N GLY A 123 4.43 -12.51 -2.04
CA GLY A 123 5.03 -13.44 -1.09
C GLY A 123 6.37 -12.95 -0.55
N PRO A 124 7.28 -13.85 -0.17
CA PRO A 124 8.57 -13.50 0.39
C PRO A 124 9.36 -12.54 -0.50
N LEU A 125 10.06 -11.59 0.12
CA LEU A 125 11.01 -10.71 -0.57
C LEU A 125 12.23 -11.54 -1.00
N LEU A 126 12.54 -11.52 -2.29
CA LEU A 126 13.66 -12.25 -2.90
C LEU A 126 14.83 -11.33 -3.27
N GLY A 127 14.57 -10.04 -3.44
CA GLY A 127 15.57 -9.04 -3.75
C GLY A 127 14.97 -7.66 -3.86
N ASP A 128 15.78 -6.65 -3.60
CA ASP A 128 15.39 -5.26 -3.70
C ASP A 128 16.54 -4.36 -4.13
N VAL A 129 16.20 -3.23 -4.72
CA VAL A 129 17.10 -2.14 -5.06
C VAL A 129 16.31 -0.83 -5.06
N ASN A 130 16.96 0.27 -4.72
CA ASN A 130 16.34 1.59 -4.76
C ASN A 130 17.14 2.58 -5.63
N ASP A 131 16.56 3.74 -5.89
CA ASP A 131 17.13 4.79 -6.73
C ASP A 131 18.50 5.30 -6.28
N ARG A 132 18.83 5.16 -4.99
CA ARG A 132 20.14 5.56 -4.44
C ARG A 132 21.27 4.57 -4.77
N GLN A 133 20.90 3.38 -5.24
CA GLN A 133 21.81 2.31 -5.64
C GLN A 133 21.91 2.19 -7.16
N LEU A 134 21.03 2.88 -7.90
CA LEU A 134 21.01 2.85 -9.35
C LEU A 134 21.93 3.93 -9.96
N GLU A 135 22.56 3.59 -11.05
CA GLU A 135 23.15 4.55 -11.98
C GLU A 135 22.01 5.22 -12.76
N VAL A 136 21.81 6.50 -12.53
CA VAL A 136 20.79 7.34 -13.19
C VAL A 136 21.49 8.34 -14.09
N GLY A 137 21.02 8.48 -15.32
CA GLY A 137 21.52 9.45 -16.29
C GLY A 137 21.30 10.90 -15.84
N GLN A 138 22.03 11.84 -16.45
CA GLN A 138 21.88 13.27 -16.13
C GLN A 138 20.49 13.83 -16.44
N ASP A 139 19.76 13.17 -17.32
CA ASP A 139 18.36 13.50 -17.67
C ASP A 139 17.34 12.78 -16.79
N GLY A 140 17.78 12.05 -15.78
CA GLY A 140 16.95 11.23 -14.89
C GLY A 140 16.63 9.83 -15.43
N SER A 141 17.06 9.47 -16.65
CA SER A 141 16.78 8.15 -17.23
C SER A 141 17.53 7.03 -16.52
N TYR A 142 16.92 5.87 -16.42
CA TYR A 142 17.55 4.66 -15.91
C TYR A 142 17.06 3.42 -16.66
N SER A 143 17.85 2.36 -16.59
CA SER A 143 17.48 1.01 -17.02
C SER A 143 17.97 0.01 -15.99
N LEU A 144 17.10 -0.87 -15.53
CA LEU A 144 17.38 -1.93 -14.56
C LEU A 144 17.09 -3.28 -15.21
N THR A 145 18.08 -4.16 -15.26
CA THR A 145 17.90 -5.53 -15.75
C THR A 145 17.60 -6.48 -14.59
N LEU A 146 16.54 -7.28 -14.74
CA LEU A 146 16.18 -8.37 -13.83
C LEU A 146 16.52 -9.68 -14.52
N SER A 147 17.49 -10.44 -14.01
CA SER A 147 17.88 -11.73 -14.61
C SER A 147 18.59 -12.64 -13.62
N ALA A 148 18.55 -13.95 -13.88
CA ALA A 148 19.26 -14.93 -13.05
C ALA A 148 20.79 -14.81 -13.19
N THR A 149 21.27 -14.32 -14.34
CA THR A 149 22.70 -14.12 -14.65
C THR A 149 23.03 -12.65 -14.56
N GLU A 150 24.13 -12.34 -13.88
CA GLU A 150 24.64 -10.97 -13.72
C GLU A 150 24.83 -10.27 -15.06
N GLN A 151 24.45 -9.00 -15.11
CA GLN A 151 24.52 -8.13 -16.27
C GLN A 151 25.32 -6.86 -15.93
N ALA A 152 25.85 -6.21 -16.96
CA ALA A 152 26.52 -4.92 -16.80
C ALA A 152 25.49 -3.80 -16.54
N GLY A 153 25.88 -2.79 -15.75
CA GLY A 153 25.03 -1.67 -15.35
C GLY A 153 24.09 -2.03 -14.20
N ASN A 154 22.95 -1.37 -14.13
CA ASN A 154 21.97 -1.65 -13.07
C ASN A 154 21.37 -3.05 -13.26
N TRP A 155 21.61 -3.90 -12.30
CA TRP A 155 21.15 -5.29 -12.32
C TRP A 155 20.63 -5.70 -10.94
N LEU A 156 19.50 -6.40 -10.93
CA LEU A 156 18.95 -7.06 -9.77
C LEU A 156 18.76 -8.54 -10.08
N ARG A 157 19.32 -9.40 -9.25
CA ARG A 157 19.22 -10.85 -9.42
C ARG A 157 17.77 -11.31 -9.37
N LEU A 158 17.37 -12.09 -10.38
CA LEU A 158 16.09 -12.74 -10.44
C LEU A 158 16.22 -14.20 -9.99
N ASP A 159 15.60 -14.51 -8.86
CA ASP A 159 15.51 -15.88 -8.34
C ASP A 159 14.55 -16.72 -9.18
N ALA A 160 14.74 -18.05 -9.20
CA ALA A 160 13.86 -18.98 -9.91
C ALA A 160 12.41 -18.94 -9.38
N GLU A 161 12.23 -18.60 -8.10
CA GLU A 161 10.91 -18.46 -7.44
C GLU A 161 10.25 -17.09 -7.61
N ALA A 162 10.87 -16.20 -8.40
CA ALA A 162 10.33 -14.87 -8.65
C ALA A 162 8.95 -14.93 -9.32
N TYR A 163 8.02 -14.16 -8.78
CA TYR A 163 6.61 -14.15 -9.17
C TYR A 163 6.10 -12.78 -9.59
N CYS A 164 6.51 -11.74 -8.88
CA CYS A 164 6.16 -10.38 -9.24
C CYS A 164 7.27 -9.39 -8.89
N VAL A 165 7.23 -8.23 -9.54
CA VAL A 165 7.97 -7.04 -9.15
C VAL A 165 6.98 -5.97 -8.71
N ILE A 166 7.29 -5.30 -7.59
CA ILE A 166 6.55 -4.13 -7.11
C ILE A 166 7.50 -2.94 -7.16
N VAL A 167 7.05 -1.87 -7.82
CA VAL A 167 7.75 -0.58 -7.83
C VAL A 167 6.99 0.39 -6.96
N ARG A 168 7.70 1.11 -6.09
CA ARG A 168 7.13 2.09 -5.16
C ARG A 168 7.81 3.43 -5.39
N SER A 169 7.06 4.42 -5.84
CA SER A 169 7.54 5.80 -6.01
C SER A 169 6.85 6.69 -4.99
N TYR A 170 7.64 7.37 -4.16
CA TYR A 170 7.16 8.26 -3.10
C TYR A 170 7.37 9.72 -3.48
N PHE A 171 6.43 10.57 -3.06
CA PHE A 171 6.42 11.98 -3.38
C PHE A 171 6.21 12.82 -2.13
N GLN A 172 7.02 13.87 -1.99
CA GLN A 172 6.90 14.81 -0.90
C GLN A 172 6.47 16.17 -1.44
N LEU A 173 5.20 16.28 -1.78
CA LEU A 173 4.60 17.42 -2.46
C LEU A 173 3.63 18.17 -1.55
N GLY A 174 3.30 19.40 -1.93
CA GLY A 174 2.29 20.23 -1.25
C GLY A 174 0.85 19.69 -1.35
N ALA A 175 0.60 18.71 -2.23
CA ALA A 175 -0.65 17.98 -2.37
C ALA A 175 -0.35 16.47 -2.46
N SER A 176 -1.35 15.62 -2.21
CA SER A 176 -1.21 14.17 -2.36
C SER A 176 -0.92 13.79 -3.80
N ALA A 177 0.14 13.01 -4.04
CA ALA A 177 0.58 12.62 -5.38
C ALA A 177 -0.50 11.88 -6.18
N GLN A 178 -1.33 11.08 -5.51
CA GLN A 178 -2.45 10.36 -6.12
C GLN A 178 -3.57 11.30 -6.64
N ASN A 179 -3.63 12.55 -6.18
CA ASN A 179 -4.61 13.55 -6.62
C ASN A 179 -4.08 14.50 -7.68
N ASP A 180 -2.77 14.54 -7.88
CA ASP A 180 -2.12 15.46 -8.79
C ASP A 180 -2.02 14.80 -10.18
N MET A 181 -2.74 15.32 -11.15
CA MET A 181 -2.74 14.80 -12.52
C MET A 181 -1.43 15.09 -13.27
N ASP A 182 -0.60 15.98 -12.77
CA ASP A 182 0.72 16.29 -13.35
C ASP A 182 1.79 15.33 -12.81
N VAL A 183 1.49 14.60 -11.72
CA VAL A 183 2.36 13.56 -11.18
C VAL A 183 2.18 12.27 -11.97
N ALA A 184 3.21 11.86 -12.68
CA ALA A 184 3.22 10.62 -13.44
C ALA A 184 4.56 9.91 -13.31
N VAL A 185 4.54 8.67 -12.83
CA VAL A 185 5.72 7.79 -12.86
C VAL A 185 5.92 7.29 -14.28
N ARG A 186 7.03 7.69 -14.91
CA ARG A 186 7.39 7.25 -16.25
C ARG A 186 8.24 6.00 -16.16
N ILE A 187 7.59 4.84 -16.27
CA ILE A 187 8.22 3.54 -16.11
C ILE A 187 7.56 2.50 -17.02
N GLU A 188 8.39 1.65 -17.61
CA GLU A 188 7.96 0.55 -18.46
C GLU A 188 8.72 -0.72 -18.11
N ILE A 189 8.16 -1.87 -18.48
CA ILE A 189 8.78 -3.19 -18.35
C ILE A 189 8.62 -3.97 -19.66
N GLU A 190 9.68 -4.66 -20.05
CA GLU A 190 9.68 -5.55 -21.20
C GLU A 190 10.46 -6.83 -20.91
N THR A 191 10.23 -7.90 -21.64
CA THR A 191 11.14 -9.06 -21.69
C THR A 191 12.39 -8.71 -22.50
N VAL A 192 13.55 -9.18 -22.06
CA VAL A 192 14.80 -8.98 -22.81
C VAL A 192 14.78 -9.75 -24.13
N GLU A 193 14.15 -10.94 -24.14
CA GLU A 193 13.89 -11.68 -25.36
C GLU A 193 12.67 -11.12 -26.09
N ASP A 194 12.74 -10.99 -27.40
CA ASP A 194 11.59 -10.72 -28.23
C ASP A 194 10.74 -12.00 -28.37
N LEU A 195 9.64 -12.07 -27.65
CA LEU A 195 8.72 -13.22 -27.67
C LEU A 195 7.62 -13.07 -28.74
N GLY A 196 7.66 -12.00 -29.54
CA GLY A 196 6.59 -11.68 -30.51
C GLY A 196 5.27 -11.30 -29.82
N PRO A 197 4.16 -11.26 -30.56
CA PRO A 197 2.86 -10.90 -30.02
C PRO A 197 2.32 -11.97 -29.08
N ALA A 198 1.54 -11.53 -28.07
CA ALA A 198 0.88 -12.44 -27.13
C ALA A 198 0.00 -13.47 -27.89
N PRO A 199 0.07 -14.75 -27.51
CA PRO A 199 -0.78 -15.78 -28.14
C PRO A 199 -2.24 -15.57 -27.77
N PRO A 200 -3.18 -16.13 -28.55
CA PRO A 200 -4.60 -16.12 -28.18
C PRO A 200 -4.83 -16.71 -26.79
N LEU A 201 -5.76 -16.11 -26.04
CA LEU A 201 -6.11 -16.54 -24.70
C LEU A 201 -6.56 -18.00 -24.68
N ARG A 202 -6.01 -18.79 -23.74
CA ARG A 202 -6.30 -20.21 -23.56
C ARG A 202 -7.10 -20.45 -22.28
N ASP A 203 -8.06 -21.37 -22.34
CA ASP A 203 -8.96 -21.71 -21.23
C ASP A 203 -8.23 -22.07 -19.94
N GLU A 204 -7.17 -22.90 -20.04
CA GLU A 204 -6.37 -23.32 -18.90
C GLU A 204 -5.68 -22.14 -18.23
N VAL A 205 -5.02 -21.28 -19.02
CA VAL A 205 -4.27 -20.13 -18.54
C VAL A 205 -5.18 -19.12 -17.86
N PHE A 206 -6.32 -18.79 -18.51
CA PHE A 206 -7.24 -17.80 -17.94
C PHE A 206 -7.92 -18.32 -16.69
N SER A 207 -8.31 -19.60 -16.66
CA SER A 207 -8.90 -20.21 -15.47
C SER A 207 -7.95 -20.24 -14.27
N GLU A 208 -6.64 -20.41 -14.49
CA GLU A 208 -5.61 -20.33 -13.44
C GLU A 208 -5.45 -18.89 -12.92
N ARG A 209 -5.34 -17.92 -13.83
CA ARG A 209 -5.27 -16.48 -13.49
C ARG A 209 -6.50 -16.03 -12.68
N MET A 210 -7.69 -16.51 -13.02
CA MET A 210 -8.92 -16.26 -12.26
C MET A 210 -8.84 -16.83 -10.85
N ARG A 211 -8.34 -18.07 -10.67
CA ARG A 211 -8.19 -18.65 -9.33
C ARG A 211 -7.20 -17.91 -8.47
N GLU A 212 -6.08 -17.46 -9.03
CA GLU A 212 -5.13 -16.61 -8.30
C GLU A 212 -5.80 -15.31 -7.80
N GLY A 213 -6.62 -14.66 -8.64
CA GLY A 213 -7.39 -13.50 -8.22
C GLY A 213 -8.47 -13.82 -7.17
N ILE A 214 -9.09 -15.01 -7.24
CA ILE A 214 -10.03 -15.48 -6.22
C ILE A 214 -9.32 -15.71 -4.89
N ASP A 215 -8.13 -16.31 -4.90
CA ASP A 215 -7.32 -16.51 -3.71
C ASP A 215 -6.89 -15.17 -3.08
N PHE A 216 -6.54 -14.18 -3.92
CA PHE A 216 -6.28 -12.81 -3.46
C PHE A 216 -7.51 -12.19 -2.78
N LEU A 217 -8.72 -12.33 -3.36
CA LEU A 217 -9.95 -11.85 -2.75
C LEU A 217 -10.21 -12.51 -1.38
N ARG A 218 -10.03 -13.83 -1.29
CA ARG A 218 -10.18 -14.58 -0.03
C ARG A 218 -9.17 -14.14 1.02
N HIS A 219 -7.90 -14.06 0.64
CA HIS A 219 -6.82 -13.64 1.54
C HIS A 219 -7.10 -12.23 2.11
N THR A 220 -7.46 -11.29 1.23
CA THR A 220 -7.60 -9.87 1.60
C THR A 220 -8.88 -9.59 2.41
N THR A 221 -9.82 -10.54 2.46
CA THR A 221 -11.09 -10.42 3.19
C THR A 221 -11.23 -11.47 4.27
N LEU A 222 -11.60 -12.69 3.92
CA LEU A 222 -11.89 -13.81 4.83
C LEU A 222 -10.65 -14.31 5.58
N GLY A 223 -9.46 -14.15 4.98
CA GLY A 223 -8.18 -14.56 5.55
C GLY A 223 -7.58 -13.59 6.56
N GLN A 224 -8.20 -12.42 6.77
CA GLN A 224 -7.68 -11.42 7.69
C GLN A 224 -7.83 -11.84 9.15
N SER A 225 -6.76 -11.68 9.92
CA SER A 225 -6.76 -11.96 11.36
C SER A 225 -7.82 -11.15 12.10
N LEU A 226 -8.44 -11.74 13.13
CA LEU A 226 -9.38 -11.03 13.99
C LEU A 226 -8.70 -9.81 14.67
N PRO A 227 -9.41 -8.69 14.81
CA PRO A 227 -8.83 -7.42 15.27
C PRO A 227 -8.36 -7.44 16.72
N ASN A 228 -8.81 -8.42 17.50
CA ASN A 228 -8.45 -8.57 18.91
C ASN A 228 -7.32 -9.59 19.14
N ALA A 229 -6.79 -10.22 18.10
CA ALA A 229 -5.57 -10.99 18.23
C ALA A 229 -4.41 -10.03 18.51
N PRO A 230 -3.58 -10.26 19.55
CA PRO A 230 -2.40 -9.46 19.77
C PRO A 230 -1.55 -9.45 18.48
N SER A 231 -1.31 -8.27 17.93
CA SER A 231 -0.40 -8.17 16.79
C SER A 231 1.01 -8.52 17.25
N PRO A 232 1.67 -9.51 16.65
CA PRO A 232 3.06 -9.80 16.98
C PRO A 232 4.01 -8.74 16.44
N VAL A 233 3.48 -7.73 15.73
CA VAL A 233 4.27 -6.72 15.01
C VAL A 233 4.54 -5.53 15.93
N PRO A 234 5.81 -5.20 16.23
CA PRO A 234 6.17 -4.18 17.23
C PRO A 234 5.65 -2.77 16.95
N PHE A 235 5.39 -2.43 15.69
CA PHE A 235 4.90 -1.10 15.32
C PHE A 235 3.38 -0.94 15.48
N VAL A 236 2.65 -1.91 16.01
CA VAL A 236 1.18 -1.87 16.18
C VAL A 236 0.83 -1.72 17.65
N SER A 237 0.18 -0.60 18.02
CA SER A 237 -0.35 -0.40 19.36
C SER A 237 -1.57 -1.27 19.62
N GLN A 238 -1.66 -1.83 20.83
CA GLN A 238 -2.82 -2.57 21.30
C GLN A 238 -3.87 -1.64 21.97
N GLU A 239 -3.46 -0.43 22.34
CA GLU A 239 -4.31 0.56 23.01
C GLU A 239 -4.80 1.60 22.01
N SER A 240 -6.07 2.06 22.19
CA SER A 240 -6.61 3.16 21.41
C SER A 240 -5.98 4.49 21.83
N ASN A 241 -5.83 5.39 20.86
CA ASN A 241 -5.27 6.73 21.05
C ASN A 241 -3.81 6.73 21.54
N VAL A 242 -3.09 5.65 21.25
CA VAL A 242 -1.67 5.48 21.61
C VAL A 242 -0.90 5.01 20.38
N LEU A 243 0.26 5.61 20.12
CA LEU A 243 1.18 5.14 19.09
C LEU A 243 2.43 4.52 19.75
N PRO A 244 2.96 3.42 19.19
CA PRO A 244 4.20 2.82 19.67
C PRO A 244 5.41 3.65 19.20
N VAL A 245 6.59 3.31 19.68
CA VAL A 245 7.85 3.76 19.06
C VAL A 245 7.90 3.22 17.64
N PRO A 246 8.21 4.04 16.61
CA PRO A 246 8.34 3.56 15.26
C PRO A 246 9.37 2.43 15.14
N PHE A 247 9.04 1.40 14.35
CA PHE A 247 9.84 0.19 14.20
C PHE A 247 10.12 -0.08 12.71
N SER A 248 11.36 -0.49 12.41
CA SER A 248 11.76 -0.96 11.09
C SER A 248 11.99 -2.48 11.09
N PHE A 249 11.65 -3.11 9.98
CA PHE A 249 11.97 -4.53 9.77
C PHE A 249 13.44 -4.76 9.39
N ARG A 250 14.19 -3.72 9.05
CA ARG A 250 15.63 -3.81 8.79
C ARG A 250 16.30 -4.46 10.00
N ASP A 251 17.08 -5.49 9.77
CA ASP A 251 17.83 -6.24 10.78
C ASP A 251 16.99 -6.92 11.89
N SER A 252 15.66 -6.97 11.74
CA SER A 252 14.77 -7.55 12.76
C SER A 252 14.70 -9.08 12.73
N GLY A 253 15.07 -9.70 11.61
CA GLY A 253 14.88 -11.14 11.37
C GLY A 253 13.40 -11.56 11.21
N LEU A 254 12.47 -10.62 11.24
CA LEU A 254 11.04 -10.89 11.05
C LEU A 254 10.70 -10.88 9.56
N PRO A 255 9.70 -11.67 9.13
CA PRO A 255 9.16 -11.57 7.77
C PRO A 255 8.65 -10.15 7.50
N VAL A 256 9.06 -9.56 6.38
CA VAL A 256 8.72 -8.18 6.04
C VAL A 256 7.49 -8.16 5.14
N PRO A 257 6.33 -7.68 5.62
CA PRO A 257 5.18 -7.46 4.75
C PRO A 257 5.28 -6.14 3.96
N GLY A 258 6.34 -5.35 4.16
CA GLY A 258 6.53 -4.01 3.61
C GLY A 258 7.95 -3.75 3.11
N ALA A 259 8.34 -2.49 3.01
CA ALA A 259 9.69 -2.09 2.64
C ALA A 259 10.61 -2.07 3.87
N ALA A 260 11.82 -2.64 3.75
CA ALA A 260 12.82 -2.65 4.82
C ALA A 260 13.38 -1.25 5.15
N ASP A 261 13.26 -0.32 4.20
CA ASP A 261 13.78 1.05 4.31
C ASP A 261 12.90 2.00 5.13
N ILE A 262 11.76 1.50 5.65
CA ILE A 262 10.75 2.34 6.30
C ILE A 262 10.57 1.96 7.76
N PHE A 263 10.51 2.98 8.63
CA PHE A 263 9.99 2.85 9.97
C PHE A 263 8.49 3.12 9.99
N TYR A 264 7.75 2.30 10.73
CA TYR A 264 6.30 2.35 10.83
C TYR A 264 5.85 2.55 12.27
N ALA A 265 4.77 3.30 12.48
CA ALA A 265 4.01 3.30 13.71
C ALA A 265 2.52 3.28 13.40
N MET A 266 1.79 2.35 13.99
CA MET A 266 0.37 2.15 13.77
C MET A 266 -0.37 2.09 15.10
N GLY A 267 -1.48 2.82 15.19
CA GLY A 267 -2.38 2.80 16.35
C GLY A 267 -3.80 3.06 15.92
N ARG A 268 -4.74 2.66 16.76
CA ARG A 268 -6.17 2.94 16.55
C ARG A 268 -6.52 4.27 17.20
N TRP A 269 -7.22 5.18 16.48
CA TRP A 269 -7.96 6.24 17.17
C TRP A 269 -9.36 5.76 17.54
N GLN A 270 -9.88 6.32 18.61
CA GLN A 270 -11.26 6.18 19.02
C GLN A 270 -11.68 7.49 19.68
N LEU A 271 -12.62 8.20 19.07
CA LEU A 271 -13.04 9.55 19.47
C LEU A 271 -14.54 9.70 19.44
N ASP A 272 -15.06 10.33 20.49
CA ASP A 272 -16.42 10.84 20.50
C ASP A 272 -16.53 12.12 19.63
N PRO A 273 -17.75 12.51 19.18
CA PRO A 273 -17.91 13.66 18.27
C PRO A 273 -17.35 14.99 18.79
N ASP A 274 -17.25 15.16 20.10
CA ASP A 274 -16.73 16.37 20.77
C ASP A 274 -15.30 16.22 21.26
N GLU A 275 -14.61 15.15 20.88
CA GLU A 275 -13.21 14.89 21.22
C GLU A 275 -12.28 15.13 20.02
N ALA A 276 -11.02 15.40 20.35
CA ALA A 276 -9.92 15.49 19.40
C ALA A 276 -8.70 14.74 19.95
N LEU A 277 -7.98 14.02 19.09
CA LEU A 277 -6.67 13.44 19.41
C LEU A 277 -5.59 14.38 18.94
N VAL A 278 -4.79 14.89 19.87
CA VAL A 278 -3.64 15.73 19.61
C VAL A 278 -2.39 14.86 19.63
N MET A 279 -1.67 14.84 18.50
CA MET A 279 -0.40 14.15 18.32
C MET A 279 0.74 15.16 18.27
N THR A 280 1.78 14.99 19.09
CA THR A 280 2.96 15.85 19.10
C THR A 280 4.23 15.05 18.99
N GLY A 281 5.23 15.60 18.33
CA GLY A 281 6.52 14.93 18.14
C GLY A 281 7.51 15.76 17.34
N ILE A 282 8.61 15.12 16.95
CA ILE A 282 9.66 15.71 16.12
C ILE A 282 9.77 14.88 14.84
N LEU A 283 9.79 15.53 13.68
CA LEU A 283 10.08 14.84 12.43
C LEU A 283 11.60 14.56 12.35
N PRO A 284 11.99 13.31 12.08
CA PRO A 284 13.40 13.03 11.80
C PRO A 284 13.80 13.64 10.45
N SER A 285 15.10 13.93 10.27
CA SER A 285 15.64 14.18 8.93
C SER A 285 15.51 12.91 8.11
N CYS A 286 14.69 12.95 7.06
CA CYS A 286 14.44 11.81 6.16
C CYS A 286 13.93 12.29 4.80
N PRO A 287 14.09 11.49 3.73
CA PRO A 287 13.59 11.83 2.39
C PRO A 287 12.07 11.96 2.33
N PHE A 288 11.35 11.20 3.17
CA PHE A 288 9.91 11.18 3.18
C PHE A 288 9.37 10.77 4.56
N ALA A 289 8.37 11.50 5.03
CA ALA A 289 7.54 11.08 6.15
C ALA A 289 6.09 11.48 5.89
N ASN A 290 5.16 10.63 6.30
CA ASN A 290 3.75 10.98 6.29
C ASN A 290 2.95 10.28 7.39
N VAL A 291 1.82 10.89 7.74
CA VAL A 291 0.77 10.31 8.56
C VAL A 291 -0.53 10.28 7.77
N MET A 292 -1.29 9.23 7.92
CA MET A 292 -2.60 9.10 7.29
C MET A 292 -3.60 8.37 8.17
N LEU A 293 -4.86 8.57 7.86
CA LEU A 293 -5.98 7.90 8.50
C LEU A 293 -6.55 6.83 7.58
N TRP A 294 -6.72 5.62 8.10
CA TRP A 294 -7.38 4.51 7.42
C TRP A 294 -8.69 4.15 8.11
N ASN A 295 -9.67 3.76 7.32
CA ASN A 295 -10.90 3.17 7.83
C ASN A 295 -10.65 1.75 8.39
N ARG A 296 -11.71 1.08 8.82
CA ARG A 296 -11.64 -0.28 9.38
C ARG A 296 -11.20 -1.36 8.36
N HIS A 297 -11.28 -1.07 7.06
CA HIS A 297 -10.78 -1.91 5.97
C HIS A 297 -9.31 -1.59 5.62
N MET A 298 -8.62 -0.75 6.42
CA MET A 298 -7.24 -0.29 6.23
C MET A 298 -7.03 0.45 4.90
N GLN A 299 -8.05 1.17 4.44
CA GLN A 299 -8.00 2.05 3.28
C GLN A 299 -7.89 3.50 3.74
N THR A 300 -7.05 4.31 3.10
CA THR A 300 -6.98 5.75 3.38
C THR A 300 -8.35 6.39 3.19
N LEU A 301 -8.77 7.23 4.13
CA LEU A 301 -10.00 8.01 4.05
C LEU A 301 -10.01 8.88 2.79
N GLU A 302 -11.06 9.63 2.53
CA GLU A 302 -11.26 10.39 1.30
C GLU A 302 -10.28 11.57 1.18
N TYR A 303 -9.09 11.31 0.61
CA TYR A 303 -8.04 12.31 0.45
C TYR A 303 -8.20 13.22 -0.79
N ARG A 304 -9.17 12.96 -1.69
CA ARG A 304 -9.42 13.83 -2.86
C ARG A 304 -10.08 15.16 -2.46
N SER A 305 -10.90 15.15 -1.44
CA SER A 305 -11.69 16.30 -1.02
C SER A 305 -11.57 16.63 0.46
N ARG A 306 -10.90 15.79 1.25
CA ARG A 306 -10.69 15.94 2.69
C ARG A 306 -9.21 15.83 3.04
N ARG A 307 -8.82 16.41 4.12
CA ARG A 307 -7.47 16.27 4.65
C ARG A 307 -7.41 15.05 5.58
N SER A 308 -7.19 13.86 5.02
CA SER A 308 -7.07 12.59 5.77
C SER A 308 -5.61 12.09 5.86
N SER A 309 -4.68 12.82 5.28
CA SER A 309 -3.23 12.57 5.36
C SER A 309 -2.45 13.88 5.32
N LEU A 310 -1.24 13.83 5.87
CA LEU A 310 -0.24 14.90 5.79
C LEU A 310 1.13 14.27 5.57
N ASN A 311 1.84 14.70 4.53
CA ASN A 311 3.26 14.41 4.39
C ASN A 311 4.11 15.55 4.99
N GLN A 312 5.42 15.32 5.10
CA GLN A 312 6.35 16.25 5.73
C GLN A 312 6.34 17.65 5.08
N ALA A 313 6.07 17.78 3.76
CA ALA A 313 5.99 19.08 3.09
C ALA A 313 4.71 19.84 3.43
N GLN A 314 3.67 19.14 3.91
CA GLN A 314 2.38 19.72 4.28
C GLN A 314 2.28 20.06 5.78
N ILE A 315 3.09 19.38 6.61
CA ILE A 315 3.08 19.59 8.07
C ILE A 315 3.71 20.95 8.40
N GLN A 316 2.93 21.80 9.06
CA GLN A 316 3.43 23.05 9.65
C GLN A 316 4.01 22.73 11.03
N LEU A 317 5.27 23.12 11.25
CA LEU A 317 5.94 22.97 12.52
C LEU A 317 5.71 24.18 13.43
N ASP A 318 5.64 23.94 14.73
CA ASP A 318 5.64 24.96 15.74
C ASP A 318 7.01 25.67 15.80
N PRO A 319 7.11 26.86 16.45
CA PRO A 319 8.38 27.62 16.52
C PRO A 319 9.55 26.85 17.15
N ASP A 320 9.27 25.83 17.94
CA ASP A 320 10.27 24.95 18.58
C ASP A 320 10.70 23.76 17.69
N GLY A 321 10.18 23.69 16.44
CA GLY A 321 10.47 22.62 15.47
C GLY A 321 9.67 21.33 15.67
N ARG A 322 8.70 21.33 16.58
CA ARG A 322 7.81 20.17 16.80
C ARG A 322 6.60 20.24 15.87
N TYR A 323 6.08 19.08 15.50
CA TYR A 323 4.76 19.02 14.89
C TYR A 323 3.68 18.87 15.97
N ARG A 324 2.52 19.46 15.67
CA ARG A 324 1.27 19.24 16.39
C ARG A 324 0.19 18.94 15.37
N ILE A 325 -0.31 17.70 15.35
CA ILE A 325 -1.33 17.21 14.41
C ILE A 325 -2.57 16.84 15.21
N VAL A 326 -3.75 17.22 14.70
CA VAL A 326 -5.02 17.02 15.39
C VAL A 326 -5.94 16.18 14.55
N ILE A 327 -6.45 15.08 15.08
CA ILE A 327 -7.52 14.26 14.47
C ILE A 327 -8.83 14.64 15.15
N ALA A 328 -9.84 15.02 14.37
CA ALA A 328 -11.15 15.41 14.90
C ALA A 328 -12.25 15.28 13.84
N HIS A 329 -13.51 15.18 14.29
CA HIS A 329 -14.71 15.11 13.44
C HIS A 329 -15.07 16.43 12.75
N ARG A 330 -14.58 17.55 13.24
CA ARG A 330 -14.76 18.89 12.66
C ARG A 330 -13.48 19.70 12.79
N ASP A 331 -13.29 20.66 11.89
CA ASP A 331 -12.12 21.52 11.91
C ASP A 331 -12.04 22.35 13.20
N PRO A 332 -11.01 22.15 14.04
CA PRO A 332 -10.80 22.95 15.24
C PRO A 332 -10.10 24.29 14.96
N GLY A 333 -9.84 24.64 13.71
CA GLY A 333 -9.17 25.87 13.31
C GLY A 333 -7.64 25.85 13.48
N VAL A 334 -7.01 24.67 13.42
CA VAL A 334 -5.56 24.51 13.52
C VAL A 334 -4.92 24.05 12.19
N PRO A 335 -3.63 24.36 11.94
CA PRO A 335 -3.00 24.11 10.64
C PRO A 335 -2.99 22.62 10.22
N ASN A 336 -2.64 21.73 11.12
CA ASN A 336 -2.44 20.30 10.84
C ASN A 336 -3.63 19.45 11.33
N TRP A 337 -4.86 19.85 10.97
CA TRP A 337 -6.04 19.04 11.26
C TRP A 337 -6.18 17.91 10.23
N LEU A 338 -6.47 16.70 10.71
CA LEU A 338 -6.88 15.53 9.94
C LEU A 338 -8.35 15.22 10.19
N ASP A 339 -9.12 15.17 9.12
CA ASP A 339 -10.56 14.87 9.13
C ASP A 339 -10.78 13.37 9.21
N CYS A 340 -11.46 12.90 10.26
CA CYS A 340 -11.81 11.49 10.42
C CYS A 340 -13.07 11.07 9.67
N GLU A 341 -13.65 11.94 8.81
CA GLU A 341 -14.71 11.60 7.85
C GLU A 341 -15.95 10.95 8.51
N GLY A 342 -16.26 11.33 9.75
CA GLY A 342 -17.38 10.77 10.52
C GLY A 342 -17.11 9.42 11.19
N HIS A 343 -15.94 8.84 11.01
CA HIS A 343 -15.58 7.58 11.68
C HIS A 343 -15.25 7.83 13.15
N HIS A 344 -15.93 7.13 14.05
CA HIS A 344 -15.61 7.16 15.49
C HIS A 344 -14.29 6.44 15.80
N THR A 345 -13.85 5.54 14.94
CA THR A 345 -12.63 4.77 15.10
C THR A 345 -12.02 4.43 13.73
N GLY A 346 -10.72 4.31 13.69
CA GLY A 346 -9.96 3.89 12.51
C GLY A 346 -8.49 3.73 12.86
N THR A 347 -7.61 3.76 11.89
CA THR A 347 -6.17 3.51 12.07
C THR A 347 -5.34 4.73 11.70
N ILE A 348 -4.49 5.17 12.62
CA ILE A 348 -3.42 6.13 12.37
C ILE A 348 -2.22 5.35 11.86
N PHE A 349 -1.64 5.77 10.75
CA PHE A 349 -0.45 5.12 10.21
C PHE A 349 0.63 6.13 9.85
N TRP A 350 1.79 6.00 10.50
CA TRP A 350 2.99 6.76 10.21
C TRP A 350 3.98 5.97 9.38
N ARG A 351 4.65 6.65 8.46
CA ARG A 351 5.82 6.16 7.71
C ARG A 351 6.95 7.16 7.80
N PHE A 352 8.18 6.67 8.04
CA PHE A 352 9.42 7.44 7.99
C PHE A 352 10.41 6.65 7.12
N LEU A 353 10.73 7.18 5.96
CA LEU A 353 11.58 6.53 4.97
C LEU A 353 13.03 6.93 5.17
N LEU A 354 13.95 5.96 5.33
CA LEU A 354 15.40 6.16 5.46
C LEU A 354 15.76 7.32 6.42
N PRO A 355 15.24 7.37 7.64
CA PRO A 355 15.58 8.44 8.58
C PRO A 355 17.05 8.36 8.97
N GLU A 356 17.70 9.54 9.13
CA GLU A 356 19.10 9.64 9.58
C GLU A 356 19.30 9.17 11.03
N THR A 357 18.26 9.31 11.84
CA THR A 357 18.18 8.82 13.22
C THR A 357 16.84 8.14 13.44
N ASP A 358 16.80 7.16 14.34
CA ASP A 358 15.56 6.46 14.67
C ASP A 358 14.47 7.44 15.09
N PRO A 359 13.27 7.37 14.50
CA PRO A 359 12.16 8.25 14.85
C PRO A 359 11.75 8.03 16.31
N THR A 360 11.44 9.11 17.01
CA THR A 360 10.94 9.05 18.36
C THR A 360 9.44 8.76 18.40
N ARG A 361 8.94 8.30 19.55
CA ARG A 361 7.52 8.07 19.77
C ARG A 361 6.72 9.37 19.59
N THR A 362 5.60 9.30 18.92
CA THR A 362 4.59 10.35 18.88
C THR A 362 3.78 10.32 20.17
N GLU A 363 3.72 11.44 20.88
CA GLU A 363 2.88 11.59 22.06
C GLU A 363 1.44 11.89 21.64
N CYS A 364 0.49 11.22 22.27
CA CYS A 364 -0.94 11.29 21.94
C CYS A 364 -1.76 11.70 23.18
N THR A 365 -2.65 12.69 23.03
CA THR A 365 -3.53 13.15 24.11
C THR A 365 -4.92 13.41 23.55
N VAL A 366 -5.95 12.84 24.19
CA VAL A 366 -7.35 13.15 23.86
C VAL A 366 -7.79 14.36 24.68
N LEU A 367 -8.40 15.33 24.01
CA LEU A 367 -8.93 16.56 24.60
C LEU A 367 -10.34 16.82 24.09
N PRO A 368 -11.19 17.56 24.85
CA PRO A 368 -12.37 18.17 24.26
C PRO A 368 -11.99 19.05 23.06
N ILE A 369 -12.71 18.97 21.98
CA ILE A 369 -12.35 19.73 20.75
C ILE A 369 -12.33 21.24 20.97
N GLY A 370 -13.14 21.74 21.92
CA GLY A 370 -13.17 23.16 22.30
C GLY A 370 -11.91 23.65 23.04
N ASP A 371 -11.10 22.71 23.56
CA ASP A 371 -9.84 23.02 24.27
C ASP A 371 -8.63 22.98 23.30
N VAL A 372 -8.87 22.59 22.05
CA VAL A 372 -7.83 22.63 21.00
C VAL A 372 -7.66 24.07 20.54
N THR A 373 -6.56 24.69 20.93
CA THR A 373 -6.23 26.08 20.53
C THR A 373 -5.15 26.08 19.45
N ALA A 374 -5.19 27.07 18.55
CA ALA A 374 -4.01 27.39 17.74
C ALA A 374 -2.92 27.93 18.69
N ASN A 375 -1.71 27.39 18.59
CA ASN A 375 -0.55 27.90 19.36
C ASN A 375 -0.09 29.23 18.81
#